data_fed066fcd9268c496112e02be09c9303
#
_entry.id   fed066fcd9268c496112e02be09c9303
#
_cell.length_a   1.000
_cell.length_b   1.000
_cell.length_c   1.000
_cell.angle_alpha   90.00
_cell.angle_beta   90.00
_cell.angle_gamma   90.00
#
_symmetry.space_group_name_H-M   'P 1'
#
loop_
_entity.id
_entity.type
_entity.pdbx_description
1 polymer ?
#
loop_
_entity_poly.entity_id
_entity_poly.type
_entity_poly.pdbx_seq_one_letter_code
_entity_poly.pdbx_strand_id
1 'polypeptide(L)'
;MPMTPARRVTLILGVPVAFAFLLAAAYNAVTQTYQVGYHVHVSAPPEGQRARVSIDNADAIVRPGADSRIVVEGTLRGSLRRPAFSWRPAGAGLVLHSSCLLGFTGSCTMAYDVSVPRGLPVTVTDATGNLTVSGFSGQVTLSDGSGDITLTFAKAPKRVAVTDGSGDITLILPRGSTAYQVRARSASGDVSDAVKTSRSSPNVIIASDGSGDVSIGY
;
A
#
# COMPACT_ATOMS: atom_id res chain seq x y z
N MET A 1 25.03 -51.63 29.58
CA MET A 1 25.63 -50.43 30.19
C MET A 1 24.47 -49.54 30.64
N PRO A 2 24.31 -49.20 31.90
CA PRO A 2 23.25 -48.32 32.40
C PRO A 2 23.49 -46.88 31.88
N MET A 3 22.47 -46.27 31.33
CA MET A 3 22.52 -44.84 30.89
C MET A 3 22.70 -43.91 32.07
N THR A 4 23.62 -42.98 32.01
CA THR A 4 23.79 -41.93 33.02
C THR A 4 22.57 -41.02 33.06
N PRO A 5 22.21 -40.45 34.22
CA PRO A 5 21.01 -39.59 34.39
C PRO A 5 21.05 -38.38 33.42
N ALA A 6 22.21 -37.79 33.14
CA ALA A 6 22.37 -36.71 32.18
C ALA A 6 21.96 -37.13 30.75
N ARG A 7 22.34 -38.33 30.33
CA ARG A 7 22.01 -38.87 29.00
C ARG A 7 20.53 -39.21 28.87
N ARG A 8 19.84 -39.56 29.96
CA ARG A 8 18.37 -39.74 29.97
C ARG A 8 17.62 -38.41 29.85
N VAL A 9 18.08 -37.38 30.54
CA VAL A 9 17.48 -36.03 30.44
C VAL A 9 17.67 -35.47 29.01
N THR A 10 18.86 -35.63 28.42
CA THR A 10 19.09 -35.18 27.03
C THR A 10 18.20 -35.92 26.02
N LEU A 11 17.94 -37.21 26.18
CA LEU A 11 17.04 -37.97 25.33
C LEU A 11 15.56 -37.61 25.54
N ILE A 12 15.12 -37.38 26.78
CA ILE A 12 13.73 -37.10 27.14
C ILE A 12 13.32 -35.67 26.73
N LEU A 13 14.22 -34.70 26.84
CA LEU A 13 13.93 -33.28 26.51
C LEU A 13 14.53 -32.85 25.16
N GLY A 14 15.72 -33.34 24.81
CA GLY A 14 16.42 -32.90 23.59
C GLY A 14 15.81 -33.46 22.31
N VAL A 15 15.38 -34.73 22.33
CA VAL A 15 14.77 -35.35 21.12
C VAL A 15 13.42 -34.71 20.76
N PRO A 16 12.46 -34.48 21.69
CA PRO A 16 11.23 -33.78 21.35
C PRO A 16 11.44 -32.34 20.89
N VAL A 17 12.38 -31.62 21.50
CA VAL A 17 12.71 -30.25 21.09
C VAL A 17 13.31 -30.23 19.67
N ALA A 18 14.30 -31.10 19.39
CA ALA A 18 14.86 -31.21 18.03
C ALA A 18 13.80 -31.60 16.98
N PHE A 19 12.90 -32.53 17.34
CA PHE A 19 11.80 -32.92 16.45
C PHE A 19 10.82 -31.77 16.21
N ALA A 20 10.49 -30.99 17.23
CA ALA A 20 9.64 -29.79 17.09
C ALA A 20 10.27 -28.74 16.16
N PHE A 21 11.60 -28.52 16.26
CA PHE A 21 12.33 -27.64 15.35
C PHE A 21 12.32 -28.15 13.91
N LEU A 22 12.49 -29.45 13.70
CA LEU A 22 12.44 -30.06 12.38
C LEU A 22 11.04 -29.94 11.76
N LEU A 23 10.00 -30.15 12.55
CA LEU A 23 8.60 -29.96 12.08
C LEU A 23 8.33 -28.49 11.73
N ALA A 24 8.78 -27.55 12.55
CA ALA A 24 8.65 -26.13 12.28
C ALA A 24 9.40 -25.72 11.01
N ALA A 25 10.62 -26.21 10.83
CA ALA A 25 11.42 -25.97 9.62
C ALA A 25 10.77 -26.57 8.37
N ALA A 26 10.28 -27.80 8.45
CA ALA A 26 9.56 -28.45 7.35
C ALA A 26 8.25 -27.71 7.00
N TYR A 27 7.51 -27.30 8.01
CA TYR A 27 6.29 -26.49 7.81
C TYR A 27 6.60 -25.14 7.13
N ASN A 28 7.63 -24.43 7.58
CA ASN A 28 8.09 -23.20 6.94
C ASN A 28 8.51 -23.44 5.48
N ALA A 29 9.28 -24.49 5.20
CA ALA A 29 9.68 -24.82 3.84
C ALA A 29 8.46 -25.09 2.94
N VAL A 30 7.48 -25.82 3.43
CA VAL A 30 6.24 -26.09 2.70
C VAL A 30 5.44 -24.81 2.45
N THR A 31 5.26 -23.96 3.46
CA THR A 31 4.48 -22.71 3.32
C THR A 31 5.13 -21.71 2.37
N GLN A 32 6.46 -21.70 2.28
CA GLN A 32 7.17 -20.83 1.32
C GLN A 32 7.17 -21.39 -0.11
N THR A 33 7.14 -22.71 -0.27
CA THR A 33 7.21 -23.37 -1.57
C THR A 33 5.84 -23.45 -2.24
N TYR A 34 4.79 -23.72 -1.48
CA TYR A 34 3.42 -23.88 -2.00
C TYR A 34 2.62 -22.58 -1.87
N GLN A 35 2.80 -21.66 -2.83
CA GLN A 35 2.00 -20.47 -2.95
C GLN A 35 0.87 -20.68 -3.94
N VAL A 36 -0.34 -20.35 -3.55
CA VAL A 36 -1.51 -20.34 -4.41
C VAL A 36 -1.91 -18.91 -4.70
N GLY A 37 -1.88 -18.54 -5.97
CA GLY A 37 -2.23 -17.19 -6.41
C GLY A 37 -3.29 -17.20 -7.50
N TYR A 38 -3.90 -16.03 -7.70
CA TYR A 38 -4.80 -15.77 -8.83
C TYR A 38 -4.81 -14.28 -9.16
N HIS A 39 -5.26 -13.99 -10.37
CA HIS A 39 -5.44 -12.63 -10.84
C HIS A 39 -6.91 -12.24 -10.76
N VAL A 40 -7.16 -10.99 -10.45
CA VAL A 40 -8.48 -10.39 -10.48
C VAL A 40 -8.49 -9.24 -11.48
N HIS A 41 -9.60 -9.08 -12.17
CA HIS A 41 -9.85 -7.95 -13.06
C HIS A 41 -11.22 -7.39 -12.74
N VAL A 42 -11.26 -6.10 -12.39
CA VAL A 42 -12.49 -5.38 -12.05
C VAL A 42 -12.57 -4.12 -12.89
N SER A 43 -13.74 -3.83 -13.42
CA SER A 43 -14.00 -2.61 -14.17
C SER A 43 -15.29 -1.96 -13.69
N ALA A 44 -15.19 -0.73 -13.21
CA ALA A 44 -16.32 0.04 -12.69
C ALA A 44 -16.38 1.46 -13.28
N PRO A 45 -17.56 2.04 -13.49
CA PRO A 45 -17.65 3.44 -13.87
C PRO A 45 -17.18 4.35 -12.73
N PRO A 46 -16.56 5.50 -13.01
CA PRO A 46 -16.31 6.53 -12.00
C PRO A 46 -17.62 7.10 -11.52
N GLU A 47 -17.63 7.65 -10.32
CA GLU A 47 -18.81 8.34 -9.80
C GLU A 47 -18.86 9.78 -10.29
N GLY A 48 -19.79 10.06 -11.20
CA GLY A 48 -19.93 11.38 -11.78
C GLY A 48 -18.60 11.88 -12.37
N GLN A 49 -18.08 12.97 -11.81
CA GLN A 49 -16.83 13.59 -12.25
C GLN A 49 -15.63 13.32 -11.30
N ARG A 50 -15.68 12.25 -10.53
CA ARG A 50 -14.62 11.88 -9.58
C ARG A 50 -14.35 10.39 -9.65
N ALA A 51 -13.10 10.01 -9.39
CA ALA A 51 -12.72 8.62 -9.21
C ALA A 51 -12.32 8.40 -7.74
N ARG A 52 -13.03 7.50 -7.08
CA ARG A 52 -12.71 7.09 -5.72
C ARG A 52 -12.43 5.60 -5.67
N VAL A 53 -11.34 5.24 -5.02
CA VAL A 53 -10.94 3.84 -4.80
C VAL A 53 -10.60 3.69 -3.33
N SER A 54 -11.20 2.71 -2.70
CA SER A 54 -10.89 2.31 -1.33
C SER A 54 -10.30 0.91 -1.34
N ILE A 55 -9.17 0.73 -0.69
CA ILE A 55 -8.40 -0.50 -0.60
C ILE A 55 -8.23 -0.81 0.88
N ASP A 56 -8.38 -2.07 1.28
CA ASP A 56 -8.26 -2.39 2.70
C ASP A 56 -6.83 -2.81 3.09
N ASN A 57 -6.25 -3.76 2.34
CA ASN A 57 -4.95 -4.34 2.72
C ASN A 57 -4.21 -4.78 1.46
N ALA A 58 -3.49 -3.91 0.79
CA ALA A 58 -2.69 -4.29 -0.36
C ALA A 58 -1.75 -3.17 -0.80
N ASP A 59 -0.63 -3.52 -1.39
CA ASP A 59 0.15 -2.55 -2.15
C ASP A 59 -0.63 -2.11 -3.39
N ALA A 60 -0.64 -0.82 -3.70
CA ALA A 60 -1.36 -0.31 -4.85
C ALA A 60 -0.55 0.67 -5.69
N ILE A 61 -0.64 0.51 -7.00
CA ILE A 61 -0.14 1.46 -8.00
C ILE A 61 -1.33 2.09 -8.68
N VAL A 62 -1.44 3.43 -8.62
CA VAL A 62 -2.56 4.16 -9.21
C VAL A 62 -2.05 5.10 -10.29
N ARG A 63 -2.62 5.00 -11.49
CA ARG A 63 -2.18 5.78 -12.65
C ARG A 63 -3.36 6.18 -13.55
N PRO A 64 -3.21 7.24 -14.38
CA PRO A 64 -4.21 7.59 -15.38
C PRO A 64 -4.25 6.54 -16.50
N GLY A 65 -5.43 5.95 -16.72
CA GLY A 65 -5.71 5.04 -17.83
C GLY A 65 -6.24 5.75 -19.07
N ALA A 66 -6.37 5.01 -20.17
CA ALA A 66 -6.99 5.48 -21.40
C ALA A 66 -8.52 5.32 -21.38
N ASP A 67 -9.03 4.42 -20.55
CA ASP A 67 -10.43 4.07 -20.48
C ASP A 67 -11.26 5.12 -19.75
N SER A 68 -12.56 5.15 -20.04
CA SER A 68 -13.54 5.95 -19.31
C SER A 68 -13.99 5.29 -17.99
N ARG A 69 -13.41 4.16 -17.64
CA ARG A 69 -13.74 3.35 -16.46
C ARG A 69 -12.54 3.24 -15.53
N ILE A 70 -12.79 3.03 -14.26
CA ILE A 70 -11.78 2.59 -13.31
C ILE A 70 -11.55 1.11 -13.57
N VAL A 71 -10.32 0.74 -13.87
CA VAL A 71 -9.90 -0.65 -14.09
C VAL A 71 -8.92 -1.03 -13.00
N VAL A 72 -9.15 -2.17 -12.37
CA VAL A 72 -8.28 -2.72 -11.34
C VAL A 72 -7.82 -4.10 -11.77
N GLU A 73 -6.51 -4.27 -11.85
CA GLU A 73 -5.86 -5.55 -12.02
C GLU A 73 -5.16 -5.92 -10.72
N GLY A 74 -5.45 -7.09 -10.19
CA GLY A 74 -4.88 -7.51 -8.91
C GLY A 74 -4.19 -8.86 -9.02
N THR A 75 -3.10 -8.99 -8.29
CA THR A 75 -2.40 -10.25 -8.06
C THR A 75 -2.43 -10.55 -6.58
N LEU A 76 -3.08 -11.67 -6.24
CA LEU A 76 -3.24 -12.13 -4.87
C LEU A 76 -2.54 -13.49 -4.73
N ARG A 77 -1.68 -13.62 -3.73
CA ARG A 77 -0.93 -14.85 -3.44
C ARG A 77 -0.99 -15.15 -1.95
N GLY A 78 -1.23 -16.39 -1.61
CA GLY A 78 -1.23 -16.86 -0.22
C GLY A 78 -0.59 -18.24 -0.09
N SER A 79 0.04 -18.50 1.04
CA SER A 79 0.59 -19.83 1.35
C SER A 79 -0.52 -20.81 1.66
N LEU A 80 -0.53 -21.95 0.96
CA LEU A 80 -1.45 -23.09 1.13
C LEU A 80 -2.93 -22.78 0.85
N ARG A 81 -3.37 -21.54 0.93
CA ARG A 81 -4.76 -21.12 0.69
C ARG A 81 -4.83 -19.87 -0.18
N ARG A 82 -5.88 -19.77 -0.96
CA ARG A 82 -6.16 -18.58 -1.75
C ARG A 82 -6.60 -17.44 -0.82
N PRO A 83 -6.07 -16.21 -0.98
CA PRO A 83 -6.64 -15.02 -0.37
C PRO A 83 -8.11 -14.84 -0.77
N ALA A 84 -8.92 -14.33 0.12
CA ALA A 84 -10.27 -13.93 -0.22
C ALA A 84 -10.24 -12.55 -0.88
N PHE A 85 -11.05 -12.36 -1.92
CA PHE A 85 -11.21 -11.08 -2.61
C PHE A 85 -12.69 -10.82 -2.85
N SER A 86 -13.11 -9.62 -2.58
CA SER A 86 -14.42 -9.12 -2.95
C SER A 86 -14.33 -7.65 -3.34
N TRP A 87 -15.24 -7.21 -4.18
CA TRP A 87 -15.36 -5.82 -4.55
C TRP A 87 -16.83 -5.40 -4.61
N ARG A 88 -17.06 -4.13 -4.43
CA ARG A 88 -18.39 -3.56 -4.56
C ARG A 88 -18.31 -2.12 -5.06
N PRO A 89 -19.25 -1.70 -5.92
CA PRO A 89 -19.48 -0.29 -6.12
C PRO A 89 -20.05 0.27 -4.79
N ALA A 90 -19.48 1.35 -4.31
CA ALA A 90 -19.99 2.02 -3.12
C ALA A 90 -20.28 3.45 -3.53
N GLY A 91 -21.55 3.87 -3.51
CA GLY A 91 -22.11 5.18 -3.89
C GLY A 91 -21.17 6.27 -4.42
N ALA A 92 -19.94 6.27 -3.99
CA ALA A 92 -18.88 7.21 -4.29
C ALA A 92 -17.67 6.61 -5.02
N GLY A 93 -17.70 5.35 -5.48
CA GLY A 93 -16.56 4.74 -6.16
C GLY A 93 -16.49 3.22 -6.03
N LEU A 94 -15.28 2.68 -5.98
CA LEU A 94 -14.98 1.27 -5.92
C LEU A 94 -14.33 0.93 -4.58
N VAL A 95 -14.86 -0.05 -3.88
CA VAL A 95 -14.27 -0.63 -2.66
C VAL A 95 -13.74 -2.01 -2.98
N LEU A 96 -12.46 -2.22 -2.72
CA LEU A 96 -11.75 -3.49 -2.83
C LEU A 96 -11.51 -4.01 -1.42
N HIS A 97 -11.94 -5.22 -1.17
CA HIS A 97 -11.68 -5.89 0.09
C HIS A 97 -10.91 -7.17 -0.18
N SER A 98 -9.76 -7.30 0.45
CA SER A 98 -8.93 -8.49 0.38
C SER A 98 -8.50 -8.92 1.76
N SER A 99 -8.47 -10.22 1.99
CA SER A 99 -8.05 -10.78 3.26
C SER A 99 -7.33 -12.10 3.09
N CYS A 100 -6.37 -12.32 3.95
CA CYS A 100 -5.67 -13.59 4.04
C CYS A 100 -6.04 -14.29 5.33
N LEU A 101 -6.47 -15.52 5.22
CA LEU A 101 -6.57 -16.38 6.36
C LEU A 101 -5.15 -16.82 6.74
N LEU A 102 -4.50 -16.03 7.57
CA LEU A 102 -3.16 -16.33 8.07
C LEU A 102 -3.25 -17.52 9.05
N GLY A 103 -2.69 -18.65 8.68
CA GLY A 103 -2.19 -19.61 9.65
C GLY A 103 -0.91 -19.02 10.29
N PHE A 104 -0.44 -19.61 11.37
CA PHE A 104 0.65 -19.09 12.22
C PHE A 104 1.97 -18.75 11.48
N THR A 105 2.16 -19.09 10.21
CA THR A 105 3.40 -18.89 9.44
C THR A 105 3.16 -18.83 7.94
N GLY A 106 2.10 -18.21 7.47
CA GLY A 106 1.84 -18.07 6.03
C GLY A 106 2.27 -16.69 5.49
N SER A 107 2.84 -16.64 4.29
CA SER A 107 2.99 -15.39 3.55
C SER A 107 1.73 -15.09 2.77
N CYS A 108 1.36 -13.81 2.73
CA CYS A 108 0.28 -13.32 1.91
C CYS A 108 0.72 -12.01 1.25
N THR A 109 0.52 -11.93 -0.05
CA THR A 109 0.83 -10.73 -0.83
C THR A 109 -0.37 -10.37 -1.68
N MET A 110 -0.75 -9.11 -1.61
CA MET A 110 -1.83 -8.54 -2.39
C MET A 110 -1.33 -7.26 -3.03
N ALA A 111 -1.44 -7.16 -4.34
CA ALA A 111 -1.01 -6.00 -5.10
C ALA A 111 -2.06 -5.64 -6.15
N TYR A 112 -2.38 -4.35 -6.25
CA TYR A 112 -3.33 -3.81 -7.22
C TYR A 112 -2.68 -2.80 -8.15
N ASP A 113 -2.99 -2.89 -9.42
CA ASP A 113 -2.75 -1.88 -10.43
C ASP A 113 -4.08 -1.24 -10.79
N VAL A 114 -4.21 0.05 -10.47
CA VAL A 114 -5.47 0.80 -10.62
C VAL A 114 -5.30 1.85 -11.70
N SER A 115 -6.01 1.67 -12.80
CA SER A 115 -6.12 2.64 -13.87
C SER A 115 -7.38 3.49 -13.70
N VAL A 116 -7.21 4.81 -13.67
CA VAL A 116 -8.30 5.78 -13.45
C VAL A 116 -8.48 6.65 -14.70
N PRO A 117 -9.71 6.99 -15.10
CA PRO A 117 -9.95 7.88 -16.23
C PRO A 117 -9.17 9.20 -16.12
N ARG A 118 -8.55 9.63 -17.23
CA ARG A 118 -7.76 10.87 -17.26
C ARG A 118 -8.63 12.08 -16.98
N GLY A 119 -8.05 13.07 -16.33
CA GLY A 119 -8.67 14.38 -16.10
C GLY A 119 -9.63 14.43 -14.92
N LEU A 120 -9.96 13.31 -14.30
CA LEU A 120 -10.80 13.30 -13.11
C LEU A 120 -9.99 13.60 -11.84
N PRO A 121 -10.56 14.29 -10.86
CA PRO A 121 -10.05 14.28 -9.50
C PRO A 121 -10.05 12.86 -8.93
N VAL A 122 -8.95 12.49 -8.27
CA VAL A 122 -8.74 11.14 -7.72
C VAL A 122 -8.72 11.18 -6.21
N THR A 123 -9.44 10.26 -5.60
CA THR A 123 -9.38 10.00 -4.16
C THR A 123 -9.06 8.53 -3.95
N VAL A 124 -7.97 8.23 -3.24
CA VAL A 124 -7.61 6.88 -2.85
C VAL A 124 -7.55 6.81 -1.34
N THR A 125 -8.14 5.78 -0.78
CA THR A 125 -8.05 5.46 0.64
C THR A 125 -7.52 4.05 0.75
N ASP A 126 -6.44 3.86 1.47
CA ASP A 126 -5.91 2.56 1.83
C ASP A 126 -5.90 2.42 3.36
N ALA A 127 -6.03 1.19 3.85
CA ALA A 127 -5.90 0.94 5.27
C ALA A 127 -4.48 0.50 5.63
N THR A 128 -3.88 -0.36 4.80
CA THR A 128 -2.50 -0.83 4.99
C THR A 128 -1.91 -1.29 3.67
N GLY A 129 -0.68 -0.91 3.39
CA GLY A 129 0.07 -1.25 2.20
C GLY A 129 0.78 -0.03 1.62
N ASN A 130 1.68 -0.22 0.69
CA ASN A 130 2.37 0.89 0.06
C ASN A 130 1.54 1.44 -1.11
N LEU A 131 1.39 2.75 -1.15
CA LEU A 131 0.60 3.43 -2.17
C LEU A 131 1.49 4.24 -3.10
N THR A 132 1.60 3.81 -4.36
CA THR A 132 2.32 4.55 -5.40
C THR A 132 1.35 5.19 -6.38
N VAL A 133 1.36 6.52 -6.49
CA VAL A 133 0.48 7.29 -7.37
C VAL A 133 1.31 8.10 -8.34
N SER A 134 1.06 7.95 -9.65
CA SER A 134 1.87 8.64 -10.64
C SER A 134 1.08 9.13 -11.84
N GLY A 135 1.61 10.15 -12.54
CA GLY A 135 1.10 10.60 -13.85
C GLY A 135 -0.11 11.53 -13.81
N PHE A 136 -0.63 11.87 -12.64
CA PHE A 136 -1.75 12.82 -12.50
C PHE A 136 -1.27 14.28 -12.61
N SER A 137 -2.18 15.16 -13.04
CA SER A 137 -1.93 16.62 -13.12
C SER A 137 -3.06 17.43 -12.48
N GLY A 138 -4.13 16.77 -12.05
CA GLY A 138 -5.32 17.39 -11.47
C GLY A 138 -5.27 17.46 -9.94
N GLN A 139 -6.42 17.20 -9.35
CA GLN A 139 -6.57 17.09 -7.90
C GLN A 139 -6.38 15.64 -7.47
N VAL A 140 -5.51 15.42 -6.48
CA VAL A 140 -5.24 14.11 -5.89
C VAL A 140 -5.44 14.21 -4.37
N THR A 141 -6.21 13.29 -3.83
CA THR A 141 -6.43 13.14 -2.39
C THR A 141 -6.12 11.71 -1.99
N LEU A 142 -5.17 11.52 -1.09
CA LEU A 142 -4.77 10.21 -0.58
C LEU A 142 -4.94 10.15 0.92
N SER A 143 -5.36 9.01 1.42
CA SER A 143 -5.40 8.70 2.83
C SER A 143 -4.96 7.27 3.02
N ASP A 144 -3.92 7.06 3.78
CA ASP A 144 -3.44 5.75 4.19
C ASP A 144 -3.43 5.63 5.71
N GLY A 145 -3.60 4.42 6.18
CA GLY A 145 -3.50 4.11 7.60
C GLY A 145 -2.09 3.68 8.00
N SER A 146 -1.43 2.89 7.14
CA SER A 146 -0.07 2.39 7.41
C SER A 146 0.59 1.91 6.12
N GLY A 147 1.75 2.42 5.82
CA GLY A 147 2.57 2.11 4.65
C GLY A 147 3.17 3.36 4.04
N ASP A 148 4.04 3.21 3.08
CA ASP A 148 4.67 4.36 2.45
C ASP A 148 3.82 4.89 1.31
N ILE A 149 3.68 6.21 1.23
CA ILE A 149 3.01 6.90 0.15
C ILE A 149 4.02 7.58 -0.76
N THR A 150 4.07 7.18 -2.02
CA THR A 150 4.89 7.84 -3.04
C THR A 150 4.02 8.46 -4.13
N LEU A 151 4.12 9.78 -4.32
CA LEU A 151 3.44 10.50 -5.40
C LEU A 151 4.45 11.10 -6.37
N THR A 152 4.27 10.82 -7.66
CA THR A 152 5.09 11.42 -8.73
C THR A 152 4.23 12.16 -9.74
N PHE A 153 4.53 13.42 -9.98
CA PHE A 153 3.79 14.28 -10.90
C PHE A 153 4.63 14.64 -12.12
N ALA A 154 4.11 14.35 -13.31
CA ALA A 154 4.73 14.78 -14.57
C ALA A 154 4.44 16.25 -14.92
N LYS A 155 3.36 16.82 -14.35
CA LYS A 155 2.96 18.23 -14.49
C LYS A 155 2.56 18.77 -13.13
N ALA A 156 2.73 20.07 -12.92
CA ALA A 156 2.37 20.73 -11.68
C ALA A 156 0.91 20.47 -11.30
N PRO A 157 0.63 19.80 -10.16
CA PRO A 157 -0.73 19.53 -9.72
C PRO A 157 -1.40 20.81 -9.20
N LYS A 158 -2.73 20.90 -9.38
CA LYS A 158 -3.50 22.02 -8.82
C LYS A 158 -3.69 21.90 -7.32
N ARG A 159 -3.97 20.69 -6.86
CA ARG A 159 -4.18 20.42 -5.44
C ARG A 159 -3.79 18.98 -5.11
N VAL A 160 -2.97 18.86 -4.09
CA VAL A 160 -2.59 17.57 -3.49
C VAL A 160 -2.94 17.61 -2.01
N ALA A 161 -3.64 16.60 -1.54
CA ALA A 161 -3.89 16.39 -0.12
C ALA A 161 -3.53 14.94 0.22
N VAL A 162 -2.58 14.77 1.14
CA VAL A 162 -2.09 13.46 1.57
C VAL A 162 -2.17 13.40 3.08
N THR A 163 -2.72 12.32 3.59
CA THR A 163 -2.74 12.01 5.01
C THR A 163 -2.29 10.57 5.18
N ASP A 164 -1.32 10.36 6.03
CA ASP A 164 -0.87 9.05 6.45
C ASP A 164 -0.91 8.93 7.97
N GLY A 165 -1.16 7.71 8.44
CA GLY A 165 -1.11 7.41 9.86
C GLY A 165 0.28 6.98 10.31
N SER A 166 0.97 6.18 9.48
CA SER A 166 2.28 5.62 9.86
C SER A 166 3.03 5.11 8.63
N GLY A 167 4.11 5.74 8.27
CA GLY A 167 4.95 5.48 7.10
C GLY A 167 5.49 6.78 6.53
N ASP A 168 6.23 6.72 5.45
CA ASP A 168 6.84 7.90 4.87
C ASP A 168 5.99 8.46 3.71
N ILE A 169 5.85 9.79 3.65
CA ILE A 169 5.23 10.48 2.54
C ILE A 169 6.31 11.10 1.64
N THR A 170 6.41 10.62 0.41
CA THR A 170 7.32 11.16 -0.61
C THR A 170 6.54 11.79 -1.77
N LEU A 171 6.70 13.09 -1.99
CA LEU A 171 6.13 13.82 -3.13
C LEU A 171 7.25 14.26 -4.07
N ILE A 172 7.18 13.80 -5.32
CA ILE A 172 8.10 14.15 -6.40
C ILE A 172 7.36 15.05 -7.39
N LEU A 173 7.73 16.32 -7.42
CA LEU A 173 7.12 17.34 -8.27
C LEU A 173 7.95 17.60 -9.54
N PRO A 174 7.34 18.06 -10.63
CA PRO A 174 8.08 18.36 -11.85
C PRO A 174 9.00 19.57 -11.62
N ARG A 175 10.22 19.48 -12.12
CA ARG A 175 11.16 20.61 -12.15
C ARG A 175 10.58 21.73 -13.01
N GLY A 176 10.76 22.98 -12.57
CA GLY A 176 10.30 24.15 -13.30
C GLY A 176 10.18 25.41 -12.47
N SER A 177 9.52 26.42 -13.03
CA SER A 177 9.32 27.72 -12.37
C SER A 177 8.09 27.77 -11.44
N THR A 178 7.28 26.73 -11.43
CA THR A 178 6.05 26.67 -10.61
C THR A 178 6.40 26.74 -9.13
N ALA A 179 5.77 27.65 -8.41
CA ALA A 179 5.81 27.69 -6.98
C ALA A 179 4.56 27.00 -6.40
N TYR A 180 4.68 26.50 -5.18
CA TYR A 180 3.59 25.79 -4.49
C TYR A 180 3.27 26.44 -3.15
N GLN A 181 2.01 26.41 -2.74
CA GLN A 181 1.64 26.68 -1.36
C GLN A 181 1.73 25.37 -0.59
N VAL A 182 2.81 25.15 0.15
CA VAL A 182 3.07 23.92 0.89
C VAL A 182 2.62 24.07 2.34
N ARG A 183 1.93 23.06 2.83
CA ARG A 183 1.59 22.85 4.24
C ARG A 183 1.89 21.39 4.56
N ALA A 184 3.07 21.14 5.11
CA ALA A 184 3.51 19.81 5.49
C ALA A 184 3.71 19.74 7.00
N ARG A 185 3.37 18.60 7.58
CA ARG A 185 3.59 18.30 9.00
C ARG A 185 3.74 16.81 9.22
N SER A 186 4.55 16.43 10.16
CA SER A 186 4.58 15.11 10.79
C SER A 186 4.43 15.30 12.31
N ALA A 187 3.78 14.37 12.99
CA ALA A 187 3.68 14.41 14.44
C ALA A 187 4.91 13.76 15.11
N SER A 188 5.50 12.75 14.43
CA SER A 188 6.74 12.07 14.87
C SER A 188 7.59 11.74 13.66
N GLY A 189 8.42 12.64 13.23
CA GLY A 189 9.31 12.52 12.09
C GLY A 189 9.71 13.88 11.55
N ASP A 190 10.54 13.86 10.52
CA ASP A 190 11.09 15.07 9.92
C ASP A 190 10.26 15.53 8.71
N VAL A 191 10.24 16.83 8.47
CA VAL A 191 9.62 17.42 7.28
C VAL A 191 10.69 18.11 6.44
N SER A 192 10.85 17.65 5.21
CA SER A 192 11.78 18.22 4.23
C SER A 192 11.01 18.77 3.03
N ASP A 193 11.21 20.06 2.72
CA ASP A 193 10.61 20.75 1.58
C ASP A 193 11.71 21.44 0.76
N ALA A 194 11.99 20.87 -0.41
CA ALA A 194 13.03 21.34 -1.33
C ALA A 194 12.46 21.98 -2.61
N VAL A 195 11.19 22.38 -2.60
CA VAL A 195 10.53 23.00 -3.75
C VAL A 195 10.35 24.51 -3.59
N LYS A 196 10.14 25.19 -4.71
CA LYS A 196 9.84 26.63 -4.69
C LYS A 196 8.48 26.88 -4.07
N THR A 197 8.43 27.62 -2.99
CA THR A 197 7.19 27.92 -2.26
C THR A 197 6.70 29.35 -2.46
N SER A 198 5.38 29.54 -2.41
CA SER A 198 4.71 30.85 -2.39
C SER A 198 3.34 30.73 -1.72
N ARG A 199 3.06 31.62 -0.77
CA ARG A 199 1.77 31.66 -0.07
C ARG A 199 0.58 32.02 -0.97
N SER A 200 0.83 32.70 -2.08
CA SER A 200 -0.18 33.11 -3.06
C SER A 200 -0.31 32.15 -4.24
N SER A 201 0.39 31.03 -4.21
CA SER A 201 0.30 30.07 -5.31
C SER A 201 -1.08 29.40 -5.37
N PRO A 202 -1.66 29.26 -6.57
CA PRO A 202 -2.90 28.48 -6.76
C PRO A 202 -2.65 26.96 -6.67
N ASN A 203 -1.39 26.52 -6.69
CA ASN A 203 -1.00 25.12 -6.58
C ASN A 203 -0.77 24.77 -5.10
N VAL A 204 -1.66 24.00 -4.53
CA VAL A 204 -1.69 23.75 -3.08
C VAL A 204 -1.28 22.32 -2.77
N ILE A 205 -0.34 22.15 -1.86
CA ILE A 205 0.12 20.86 -1.34
C ILE A 205 -0.14 20.84 0.16
N ILE A 206 -0.87 19.82 0.60
CA ILE A 206 -1.12 19.56 2.02
C ILE A 206 -0.67 18.12 2.28
N ALA A 207 0.32 17.94 3.14
CA ALA A 207 0.80 16.63 3.58
C ALA A 207 0.74 16.56 5.10
N SER A 208 0.18 15.51 5.63
CA SER A 208 0.05 15.31 7.08
C SER A 208 0.34 13.85 7.39
N ASP A 209 1.32 13.64 8.23
CA ASP A 209 1.70 12.32 8.71
C ASP A 209 1.59 12.23 10.24
N GLY A 210 1.28 11.02 10.72
CA GLY A 210 1.24 10.71 12.14
C GLY A 210 2.60 10.26 12.66
N SER A 211 3.29 9.37 11.92
CA SER A 211 4.57 8.82 12.36
C SER A 211 5.42 8.37 11.18
N GLY A 212 6.33 9.20 10.75
CA GLY A 212 7.22 9.01 9.62
C GLY A 212 7.65 10.36 9.03
N ASP A 213 8.43 10.31 7.99
CA ASP A 213 9.01 11.50 7.37
C ASP A 213 8.15 12.00 6.20
N VAL A 214 8.07 13.32 6.04
CA VAL A 214 7.42 13.96 4.89
C VAL A 214 8.48 14.63 4.03
N SER A 215 8.67 14.10 2.82
CA SER A 215 9.65 14.60 1.85
C SER A 215 8.96 15.15 0.61
N ILE A 216 9.23 16.43 0.27
CA ILE A 216 8.69 17.11 -0.91
C ILE A 216 9.84 17.65 -1.74
N GLY A 217 10.02 17.13 -2.96
CA GLY A 217 11.15 17.45 -3.82
C GLY A 217 10.83 17.42 -5.33
N TYR A 218 11.91 17.49 -6.15
CA TYR A 218 11.87 17.44 -7.60
C TYR A 218 12.49 16.17 -8.14
#